data_465b7486675d823e9b370508aa9f9280
#
_entry.id   465b7486675d823e9b370508aa9f9280
#
_cell.length_a   1.000
_cell.length_b   1.000
_cell.length_c   1.000
_cell.angle_alpha   90.00
_cell.angle_beta   90.00
_cell.angle_gamma   90.00
#
_symmetry.space_group_name_H-M   'P 1'
#
loop_
_entity.id
_entity.type
_entity.pdbx_description
1 polymer ?
#
loop_
_entity_poly.entity_id
_entity_poly.type
_entity_poly.pdbx_seq_one_letter_code
_entity_poly.pdbx_strand_id
1 'polypeptide(L)'
;MMEKTKKLTLKQRLQNLSEEPIPFFHSLTPFAAGYTQGFNIEKKRLVAALVNNSEVTKDFINEPIIVPINDSSLFMHAFIDGSVDYRKKIDTILSDK
;
A
#
# COMPACT_ATOMS: atom_id res chain seq x y z
N MET A 1 -16.14 31.09 6.19
CA MET A 1 -15.82 30.53 5.87
C MET A 1 -15.41 29.91 5.64
N MET A 2 -15.66 29.42 5.63
CA MET A 2 -15.28 28.69 5.36
C MET A 2 -15.03 27.99 4.80
N GLU A 3 -14.77 27.70 4.74
CA GLU A 3 -14.36 27.05 4.24
C GLU A 3 -14.60 26.27 3.81
N LYS A 4 -14.71 26.35 3.45
CA LYS A 4 -14.95 25.33 2.92
C LYS A 4 -14.16 24.33 2.76
N THR A 5 -14.48 23.42 3.05
CA THR A 5 -13.61 22.29 3.02
C THR A 5 -13.57 21.75 1.62
N LYS A 6 -12.48 22.02 0.98
CA LYS A 6 -12.28 21.54 -0.35
C LYS A 6 -12.09 20.04 -0.30
N LYS A 7 -12.97 19.31 -0.98
CA LYS A 7 -12.87 17.87 -1.05
C LYS A 7 -11.66 17.48 -1.89
N LEU A 8 -10.80 16.64 -1.36
CA LEU A 8 -9.65 16.17 -2.12
C LEU A 8 -10.10 15.27 -3.26
N THR A 9 -9.39 15.35 -4.38
CA THR A 9 -9.64 14.45 -5.50
C THR A 9 -9.14 13.06 -5.17
N LEU A 10 -9.60 12.06 -5.92
CA LEU A 10 -9.10 10.70 -5.77
C LEU A 10 -7.59 10.66 -5.89
N LYS A 11 -7.05 11.32 -6.90
CA LYS A 11 -5.60 11.34 -7.12
C LYS A 11 -4.86 11.95 -5.94
N GLN A 12 -5.39 13.05 -5.37
CA GLN A 12 -4.77 13.68 -4.21
C GLN A 12 -4.78 12.77 -2.99
N ARG A 13 -5.87 12.04 -2.79
CA ARG A 13 -5.96 11.11 -1.67
C ARG A 13 -4.96 9.96 -1.82
N LEU A 14 -4.83 9.44 -3.03
CA LEU A 14 -3.84 8.40 -3.31
C LEU A 14 -2.43 8.94 -3.15
N GLN A 15 -2.19 10.17 -3.60
CA GLN A 15 -0.89 10.82 -3.43
C GLN A 15 -0.54 10.93 -1.94
N ASN A 16 -1.49 11.36 -1.13
CA ASN A 16 -1.27 11.49 0.31
C ASN A 16 -0.94 10.13 0.92
N LEU A 17 -1.65 9.08 0.52
CA LEU A 17 -1.35 7.74 1.01
C LEU A 17 0.06 7.32 0.62
N SER A 18 0.47 7.60 -0.61
CA SER A 18 1.78 7.19 -1.11
C SER A 18 2.93 7.89 -0.36
N GLU A 19 2.63 8.99 0.32
CA GLU A 19 3.63 9.75 1.06
C GLU A 19 3.67 9.39 2.54
N GLU A 20 2.75 8.54 3.00
CA GLU A 20 2.75 8.11 4.40
C GLU A 20 3.96 7.23 4.67
N PRO A 21 4.53 7.31 5.88
CA PRO A 21 5.68 6.48 6.22
C PRO A 21 5.32 5.00 6.29
N ILE A 22 6.32 4.16 6.06
CA ILE A 22 6.17 2.72 6.21
C ILE A 22 6.15 2.39 7.69
N PRO A 23 5.31 1.41 8.13
CA PRO A 23 5.33 1.00 9.53
C PRO A 23 6.74 0.57 9.94
N PHE A 24 7.13 0.98 11.14
CA PHE A 24 8.44 0.66 11.68
C PHE A 24 8.31 -0.32 12.82
N PHE A 25 9.01 -1.43 12.72
CA PHE A 25 9.05 -2.43 13.77
C PHE A 25 10.43 -2.45 14.40
N HIS A 26 10.48 -2.43 15.72
CA HIS A 26 11.74 -2.50 16.45
C HIS A 26 12.32 -3.91 16.43
N SER A 27 11.54 -4.89 16.02
CA SER A 27 11.96 -6.28 16.01
C SER A 27 12.59 -6.64 14.67
N LEU A 28 13.61 -7.50 14.71
CA LEU A 28 14.25 -8.02 13.50
C LEU A 28 13.70 -9.41 13.15
N THR A 29 12.51 -9.75 13.62
CA THR A 29 11.89 -11.03 13.33
C THR A 29 11.56 -11.16 11.86
N PRO A 30 11.46 -12.40 11.34
CA PRO A 30 11.00 -12.61 9.97
C PRO A 30 9.62 -12.00 9.71
N PHE A 31 8.73 -12.00 10.71
CA PHE A 31 7.42 -11.37 10.55
C PHE A 31 7.57 -9.87 10.27
N ALA A 32 8.34 -9.17 11.11
CA ALA A 32 8.52 -7.72 10.92
C ALA A 32 9.14 -7.40 9.57
N ALA A 33 10.16 -8.17 9.18
CA ALA A 33 10.83 -7.96 7.91
C ALA A 33 9.89 -8.21 6.74
N GLY A 34 9.14 -9.31 6.79
CA GLY A 34 8.21 -9.67 5.72
C GLY A 34 7.10 -8.64 5.57
N TYR A 35 6.47 -8.29 6.68
CA TYR A 35 5.38 -7.32 6.67
C TYR A 35 5.83 -5.98 6.10
N THR A 36 6.97 -5.48 6.57
CA THR A 36 7.50 -4.20 6.10
C THR A 36 7.79 -4.23 4.61
N GLN A 37 8.40 -5.32 4.13
CA GLN A 37 8.72 -5.42 2.71
C GLN A 37 7.46 -5.52 1.84
N GLY A 38 6.47 -6.29 2.29
CA GLY A 38 5.21 -6.41 1.55
C GLY A 38 4.48 -5.08 1.48
N PHE A 39 4.41 -4.39 2.61
CA PHE A 39 3.79 -3.07 2.67
C PHE A 39 4.51 -2.10 1.74
N ASN A 40 5.84 -2.10 1.78
CA ASN A 40 6.66 -1.17 0.99
C ASN A 40 6.55 -1.42 -0.51
N ILE A 41 6.49 -2.68 -0.94
CA ILE A 41 6.42 -2.97 -2.37
C ILE A 41 5.11 -2.48 -2.96
N GLU A 42 4.02 -2.56 -2.19
CA GLU A 42 2.73 -2.03 -2.64
C GLU A 42 2.77 -0.50 -2.68
N LYS A 43 3.41 0.11 -1.71
CA LYS A 43 3.59 1.57 -1.72
C LYS A 43 4.35 1.99 -2.97
N LYS A 44 5.42 1.28 -3.33
CA LYS A 44 6.19 1.58 -4.53
C LYS A 44 5.36 1.42 -5.79
N ARG A 45 4.48 0.41 -5.84
CA ARG A 45 3.57 0.23 -6.97
C ARG A 45 2.67 1.45 -7.14
N LEU A 46 2.11 1.93 -6.02
CA LEU A 46 1.25 3.10 -6.06
C LEU A 46 2.01 4.34 -6.52
N VAL A 47 3.21 4.56 -5.97
CA VAL A 47 4.03 5.70 -6.39
C VAL A 47 4.31 5.64 -7.89
N ALA A 48 4.67 4.47 -8.40
CA ALA A 48 4.96 4.31 -9.83
C ALA A 48 3.72 4.61 -10.68
N ALA A 49 2.55 4.13 -10.25
CA ALA A 49 1.31 4.40 -10.97
C ALA A 49 1.01 5.90 -11.01
N LEU A 50 1.20 6.59 -9.89
CA LEU A 50 0.93 8.03 -9.82
C LEU A 50 1.91 8.81 -10.68
N VAL A 51 3.19 8.44 -10.66
CA VAL A 51 4.21 9.11 -11.48
C VAL A 51 3.90 8.94 -12.97
N ASN A 52 3.45 7.74 -13.36
CA ASN A 52 3.16 7.44 -14.75
C ASN A 52 1.76 7.86 -15.19
N ASN A 53 1.00 8.49 -14.30
CA ASN A 53 -0.40 8.86 -14.54
C ASN A 53 -1.25 7.66 -14.91
N SER A 54 -0.90 6.49 -14.41
CA SER A 54 -1.70 5.29 -14.60
C SER A 54 -2.94 5.36 -13.71
N GLU A 55 -4.03 4.80 -14.23
CA GLU A 55 -5.27 4.77 -13.47
C GLU A 55 -5.20 3.72 -12.37
N VAL A 56 -5.56 4.10 -11.15
CA VAL A 56 -5.59 3.18 -10.02
C VAL A 56 -7.04 2.78 -9.79
N THR A 57 -7.33 1.53 -10.12
CA THR A 57 -8.68 0.96 -10.05
C THR A 57 -8.68 -0.30 -9.21
N LYS A 58 -9.85 -0.95 -9.12
CA LYS A 58 -9.94 -2.23 -8.44
C LYS A 58 -8.99 -3.27 -9.04
N ASP A 59 -8.73 -3.21 -10.33
CA ASP A 59 -7.78 -4.15 -10.95
C ASP A 59 -6.39 -3.98 -10.35
N PHE A 60 -6.01 -2.76 -10.01
CA PHE A 60 -4.70 -2.48 -9.42
C PHE A 60 -4.52 -3.24 -8.10
N ILE A 61 -5.57 -3.27 -7.27
CA ILE A 61 -5.48 -3.93 -5.96
C ILE A 61 -5.82 -5.43 -6.03
N ASN A 62 -6.25 -5.92 -7.17
CA ASN A 62 -6.56 -7.34 -7.34
C ASN A 62 -5.48 -8.10 -8.10
N GLU A 63 -4.38 -7.45 -8.45
CA GLU A 63 -3.27 -8.12 -9.12
C GLU A 63 -2.64 -9.16 -8.18
N PRO A 64 -2.11 -10.26 -8.74
CA PRO A 64 -1.47 -11.27 -7.90
C PRO A 64 -0.32 -10.68 -7.09
N ILE A 65 -0.21 -11.13 -5.85
CA ILE A 65 0.91 -10.76 -4.99
C ILE A 65 2.04 -11.74 -5.27
N ILE A 66 3.19 -11.21 -5.70
CA ILE A 66 4.36 -12.03 -5.98
C ILE A 66 5.20 -12.07 -4.71
N VAL A 67 5.19 -13.23 -4.05
CA VAL A 67 5.88 -13.39 -2.78
C VAL A 67 7.31 -13.85 -3.03
N PRO A 68 8.32 -13.14 -2.51
CA PRO A 68 9.70 -13.58 -2.67
C PRO A 68 9.91 -14.94 -2.00
N ILE A 69 10.72 -15.78 -2.61
CA ILE A 69 11.07 -17.06 -2.01
C ILE A 69 11.94 -16.78 -0.79
N ASN A 70 11.57 -17.38 0.34
CA ASN A 70 12.29 -17.18 1.59
C ASN A 70 12.23 -18.46 2.40
N ASP A 71 13.29 -18.74 3.16
CA ASP A 71 13.33 -19.94 4.00
C ASP A 71 12.31 -19.88 5.14
N SER A 72 11.90 -18.69 5.52
CA SER A 72 10.94 -18.51 6.59
C SER A 72 9.53 -18.42 6.03
N SER A 73 8.67 -19.38 6.37
CA SER A 73 7.26 -19.30 6.00
C SER A 73 6.59 -18.13 6.69
N LEU A 74 7.06 -17.77 7.89
CA LEU A 74 6.53 -16.62 8.61
C LEU A 74 6.81 -15.32 7.86
N PHE A 75 8.00 -15.19 7.27
CA PHE A 75 8.33 -14.04 6.42
C PHE A 75 7.37 -13.95 5.25
N MET A 76 7.16 -15.08 4.55
CA MET A 76 6.30 -15.08 3.36
C MET A 76 4.86 -14.73 3.70
N HIS A 77 4.34 -15.29 4.80
CA HIS A 77 2.98 -14.96 5.25
C HIS A 77 2.87 -13.48 5.61
N ALA A 78 3.85 -12.96 6.35
CA ALA A 78 3.86 -11.56 6.74
C ALA A 78 3.96 -10.63 5.53
N PHE A 79 4.71 -11.04 4.50
CA PHE A 79 4.80 -10.28 3.26
C PHE A 79 3.42 -10.13 2.62
N ILE A 80 2.67 -11.23 2.56
CA ILE A 80 1.31 -11.18 2.03
C ILE A 80 0.46 -10.26 2.88
N ASP A 81 0.54 -10.37 4.21
CA ASP A 81 -0.24 -9.54 5.11
C ASP A 81 0.06 -8.05 4.91
N GLY A 82 1.32 -7.70 4.77
CA GLY A 82 1.72 -6.31 4.54
C GLY A 82 1.18 -5.78 3.23
N SER A 83 1.29 -6.59 2.17
CA SER A 83 0.76 -6.22 0.86
C SER A 83 -0.76 -6.02 0.92
N VAL A 84 -1.46 -6.95 1.56
CA VAL A 84 -2.92 -6.88 1.67
C VAL A 84 -3.33 -5.65 2.48
N ASP A 85 -2.63 -5.35 3.57
CA ASP A 85 -2.97 -4.20 4.40
C ASP A 85 -2.83 -2.90 3.61
N TYR A 86 -1.79 -2.77 2.81
CA TYR A 86 -1.63 -1.56 2.00
C TYR A 86 -2.73 -1.48 0.93
N ARG A 87 -3.06 -2.60 0.29
CA ARG A 87 -4.12 -2.64 -0.70
C ARG A 87 -5.47 -2.27 -0.10
N LYS A 88 -5.71 -2.64 1.15
CA LYS A 88 -6.95 -2.23 1.85
C LYS A 88 -7.03 -0.72 2.00
N LYS A 89 -5.90 -0.07 2.26
CA LYS A 89 -5.88 1.39 2.34
C LYS A 89 -6.24 2.02 1.00
N ILE A 90 -5.71 1.48 -0.09
CA ILE A 90 -6.07 1.95 -1.43
C ILE A 90 -7.56 1.71 -1.69
N ASP A 91 -8.04 0.51 -1.37
CA ASP A 91 -9.43 0.15 -1.61
C ASP A 91 -10.39 1.07 -0.85
N THR A 92 -10.05 1.42 0.37
CA THR A 92 -10.85 2.36 1.16
C THR A 92 -11.00 3.69 0.42
N ILE A 93 -9.90 4.17 -0.16
CA ILE A 93 -9.93 5.43 -0.92
C ILE A 93 -10.78 5.27 -2.19
N LEU A 94 -10.61 4.16 -2.91
CA LEU A 94 -11.36 3.92 -4.15
C LEU A 94 -12.85 3.78 -3.89
N SER A 95 -13.22 3.25 -2.73
CA SER A 95 -14.61 2.99 -2.38
C SER A 95 -15.31 4.20 -1.77
N ASP A 96 -14.54 5.15 -1.28
CA ASP A 96 -15.06 6.34 -0.61
C ASP A 96 -15.17 7.48 -1.60
N LYS A 97 -16.30 7.56 -2.25
CA LYS A 97 -16.52 8.61 -3.25
C LYS A 97 -17.46 9.68 -2.76
#